data_3e11b7d6e15a8ac6688cf6e81cc2ce78
#
_entry.id   3e11b7d6e15a8ac6688cf6e81cc2ce78
#
_cell.length_a   1.000
_cell.length_b   1.000
_cell.length_c   1.000
_cell.angle_alpha   90.00
_cell.angle_beta   90.00
_cell.angle_gamma   90.00
#
_symmetry.space_group_name_H-M   'P 1'
#
loop_
_entity.id
_entity.type
_entity.pdbx_description
1 polymer ?
#
loop_
_entity_poly.entity_id
_entity_poly.type
_entity_poly.pdbx_seq_one_letter_code
_entity_poly.pdbx_strand_id
1 'polypeptide(L)'
;MNSPVDPMLGTVLEDRYRIDAPIARGGMSAVYLGVDLRLGREVAVKVMDSRYSGDPQFLRRFEFEARAVAGLKHPGLVAVYDQGIDNGIAFLVMELVDGGSLRELLRERGPMPPHAVVAVAEPVLGGLGTAHAAGLVHRDVKPENVLISDAGEVKVADFGLVRAVAEAGVTSASVILGTAAYLSPEQVESTHADARSDVYSMGVMMFELLTGRTPFHGDSPLSLAYQRLTYDVPAPGDVIAGVPAEFDEIVLRATERNPADRFADGFEMQHALLAAADDLDLPPFTVPAPKRSREREMKSRYHAAGAVGHDTRVQSAPGPYEPGSSSPDSPAAPVRPVAGVGDADDRPAPARGRENRADSRGRGVVAARDQDPLEPDLSGGGRLGAFLWILLVLLLAVGLGAAGFWVGSTYLTIG
;
A
#
# COMPACT_ATOMS: atom_id res chain seq x y z
N MET A 1 33.19 6.98 -9.45
CA MET A 1 32.05 7.65 -10.12
C MET A 1 31.15 8.17 -9.01
N ASN A 2 31.04 9.49 -8.84
CA ASN A 2 30.10 10.06 -7.89
C ASN A 2 28.68 9.81 -8.41
N SER A 3 27.93 8.96 -7.75
CA SER A 3 26.49 8.88 -7.99
C SER A 3 25.88 10.28 -7.74
N PRO A 4 24.99 10.77 -8.62
CA PRO A 4 24.33 12.04 -8.36
C PRO A 4 23.66 12.00 -7.00
N VAL A 5 23.91 13.02 -6.20
CA VAL A 5 23.26 13.16 -4.87
C VAL A 5 21.76 13.28 -5.13
N ASP A 6 20.97 12.51 -4.40
CA ASP A 6 19.51 12.57 -4.49
C ASP A 6 19.04 13.97 -4.06
N PRO A 7 18.34 14.73 -4.93
CA PRO A 7 17.95 16.11 -4.63
C PRO A 7 16.96 16.23 -3.47
N MET A 8 16.29 15.13 -3.09
CA MET A 8 15.35 15.13 -1.97
C MET A 8 16.04 15.08 -0.59
N LEU A 9 17.29 14.62 -0.53
CA LEU A 9 18.00 14.50 0.75
C LEU A 9 18.25 15.86 1.40
N GLY A 10 17.88 15.97 2.67
CA GLY A 10 17.97 17.19 3.46
C GLY A 10 16.83 18.19 3.23
N THR A 11 15.91 17.94 2.28
CA THR A 11 14.73 18.80 2.11
C THR A 11 13.77 18.63 3.29
N VAL A 12 13.00 19.69 3.58
CA VAL A 12 11.93 19.67 4.59
C VAL A 12 10.61 19.95 3.88
N LEU A 13 9.73 18.97 3.82
CA LEU A 13 8.41 19.08 3.22
C LEU A 13 7.43 19.72 4.23
N GLU A 14 6.67 20.72 3.78
CA GLU A 14 5.70 21.50 4.59
C GLU A 14 6.29 22.00 5.93
N ASP A 15 7.56 22.40 5.94
CA ASP A 15 8.30 22.86 7.14
C ASP A 15 8.24 21.87 8.33
N ARG A 16 7.96 20.58 8.04
CA ARG A 16 7.71 19.58 9.06
C ARG A 16 8.43 18.25 8.84
N TYR A 17 8.46 17.73 7.63
CA TYR A 17 8.98 16.40 7.38
C TYR A 17 10.33 16.46 6.69
N ARG A 18 11.42 16.27 7.44
CA ARG A 18 12.77 16.25 6.89
C ARG A 18 13.06 14.89 6.25
N ILE A 19 13.61 14.92 5.06
CA ILE A 19 14.01 13.72 4.29
C ILE A 19 15.48 13.41 4.58
N ASP A 20 15.76 12.25 5.16
CA ASP A 20 17.09 11.90 5.66
C ASP A 20 17.82 10.86 4.79
N ALA A 21 17.16 9.76 4.40
CA ALA A 21 17.79 8.71 3.59
C ALA A 21 16.79 7.99 2.69
N PRO A 22 17.18 7.48 1.50
CA PRO A 22 16.30 6.71 0.65
C PRO A 22 16.18 5.27 1.19
N ILE A 23 14.95 4.76 1.35
CA ILE A 23 14.66 3.36 1.71
C ILE A 23 14.45 2.52 0.45
N ALA A 24 13.56 2.96 -0.44
CA ALA A 24 13.19 2.25 -1.64
C ALA A 24 12.90 3.19 -2.80
N ARG A 25 13.12 2.72 -4.03
CA ARG A 25 12.73 3.42 -5.26
C ARG A 25 11.92 2.50 -6.13
N GLY A 26 10.74 2.98 -6.52
CA GLY A 26 9.85 2.36 -7.50
C GLY A 26 9.83 3.15 -8.81
N GLY A 27 9.03 2.69 -9.75
CA GLY A 27 8.85 3.38 -11.03
C GLY A 27 8.06 4.69 -10.93
N MET A 28 7.31 4.89 -9.86
CA MET A 28 6.33 5.99 -9.70
C MET A 28 6.54 6.80 -8.42
N SER A 29 7.36 6.32 -7.50
CA SER A 29 7.61 6.95 -6.20
C SER A 29 8.93 6.50 -5.62
N ALA A 30 9.43 7.26 -4.65
CA ALA A 30 10.51 6.86 -3.77
C ALA A 30 10.06 6.94 -2.31
N VAL A 31 10.51 6.00 -1.49
CA VAL A 31 10.26 5.99 -0.05
C VAL A 31 11.54 6.37 0.66
N TYR A 32 11.42 7.28 1.59
CA TYR A 32 12.54 7.81 2.36
C TYR A 32 12.33 7.59 3.85
N LEU A 33 13.40 7.39 4.58
CA LEU A 33 13.46 7.67 6.00
C LEU A 33 13.40 9.18 6.18
N GLY A 34 12.49 9.63 7.02
CA GLY A 34 12.36 11.03 7.38
C GLY A 34 12.08 11.21 8.86
N VAL A 35 12.08 12.46 9.30
CA VAL A 35 11.78 12.85 10.68
C VAL A 35 10.64 13.87 10.70
N ASP A 36 9.58 13.57 11.44
CA ASP A 36 8.57 14.56 11.82
C ASP A 36 9.20 15.52 12.86
N LEU A 37 9.60 16.70 12.42
CA LEU A 37 10.29 17.69 13.26
C LEU A 37 9.43 18.21 14.42
N ARG A 38 8.09 18.13 14.31
CA ARG A 38 7.19 18.55 15.40
C ARG A 38 7.09 17.53 16.51
N LEU A 39 7.08 16.23 16.15
CA LEU A 39 6.91 15.13 17.10
C LEU A 39 8.24 14.49 17.48
N GLY A 40 9.33 14.79 16.79
CA GLY A 40 10.67 14.24 17.02
C GLY A 40 10.74 12.72 16.78
N ARG A 41 9.93 12.18 15.82
CA ARG A 41 9.88 10.75 15.52
C ARG A 41 10.28 10.44 14.08
N GLU A 42 10.87 9.29 13.88
CA GLU A 42 11.13 8.75 12.54
C GLU A 42 9.81 8.35 11.85
N VAL A 43 9.75 8.54 10.55
CA VAL A 43 8.60 8.24 9.68
C VAL A 43 9.10 7.73 8.33
N ALA A 44 8.27 6.96 7.64
CA ALA A 44 8.47 6.68 6.22
C ALA A 44 7.76 7.75 5.40
N VAL A 45 8.47 8.39 4.48
CA VAL A 45 7.92 9.42 3.58
C VAL A 45 7.96 8.91 2.16
N LYS A 46 6.79 8.62 1.58
CA LYS A 46 6.64 8.22 0.19
C LYS A 46 6.42 9.46 -0.66
N VAL A 47 7.38 9.76 -1.53
CA VAL A 47 7.38 10.92 -2.42
C VAL A 47 7.03 10.46 -3.82
N MET A 48 6.02 11.06 -4.43
CA MET A 48 5.60 10.75 -5.80
C MET A 48 6.56 11.37 -6.80
N ASP A 49 6.74 10.68 -7.93
CA ASP A 49 7.62 11.18 -9.00
C ASP A 49 7.08 12.51 -9.55
N SER A 50 7.99 13.46 -9.80
CA SER A 50 7.66 14.80 -10.29
C SER A 50 6.92 14.81 -11.63
N ARG A 51 7.00 13.74 -12.42
CA ARG A 51 6.21 13.57 -13.65
C ARG A 51 4.70 13.65 -13.43
N TYR A 52 4.24 13.37 -12.23
CA TYR A 52 2.82 13.43 -11.84
C TYR A 52 2.41 14.75 -11.20
N SER A 53 3.40 15.58 -10.81
CA SER A 53 3.18 16.86 -10.10
C SER A 53 2.42 17.90 -10.94
N GLY A 54 2.46 17.78 -12.27
CA GLY A 54 1.76 18.68 -13.19
C GLY A 54 0.33 18.29 -13.54
N ASP A 55 -0.17 17.13 -13.05
CA ASP A 55 -1.53 16.65 -13.35
C ASP A 55 -2.49 16.91 -12.18
N PRO A 56 -3.39 17.93 -12.31
CA PRO A 56 -4.36 18.24 -11.24
C PRO A 56 -5.35 17.10 -10.97
N GLN A 57 -5.58 16.20 -11.95
CA GLN A 57 -6.47 15.07 -11.78
C GLN A 57 -5.79 13.99 -10.94
N PHE A 58 -4.51 13.73 -11.18
CA PHE A 58 -3.70 12.86 -10.35
C PHE A 58 -3.65 13.35 -8.90
N LEU A 59 -3.33 14.63 -8.66
CA LEU A 59 -3.22 15.19 -7.31
C LEU A 59 -4.53 15.07 -6.51
N ARG A 60 -5.69 15.38 -7.13
CA ARG A 60 -7.00 15.22 -6.48
C ARG A 60 -7.31 13.77 -6.10
N ARG A 61 -6.96 12.81 -6.97
CA ARG A 61 -7.16 11.38 -6.68
C ARG A 61 -6.23 10.92 -5.57
N PHE A 62 -4.97 11.32 -5.62
CA PHE A 62 -3.99 11.04 -4.58
C PHE A 62 -4.48 11.50 -3.20
N GLU A 63 -4.96 12.75 -3.10
CA GLU A 63 -5.51 13.27 -1.83
C GLU A 63 -6.73 12.48 -1.37
N PHE A 64 -7.62 12.11 -2.29
CA PHE A 64 -8.83 11.35 -1.97
C PHE A 64 -8.48 9.94 -1.44
N GLU A 65 -7.62 9.22 -2.16
CA GLU A 65 -7.20 7.87 -1.79
C GLU A 65 -6.39 7.87 -0.48
N ALA A 66 -5.47 8.82 -0.32
CA ALA A 66 -4.69 8.97 0.90
C ALA A 66 -5.57 9.21 2.15
N ARG A 67 -6.62 10.06 2.03
CA ARG A 67 -7.58 10.28 3.13
C ARG A 67 -8.37 9.01 3.47
N ALA A 68 -8.78 8.25 2.47
CA ALA A 68 -9.51 7.01 2.69
C ALA A 68 -8.64 5.97 3.42
N VAL A 69 -7.38 5.81 3.02
CA VAL A 69 -6.43 4.90 3.67
C VAL A 69 -6.08 5.38 5.08
N ALA A 70 -5.92 6.70 5.31
CA ALA A 70 -5.63 7.25 6.64
C ALA A 70 -6.75 6.98 7.67
N GLY A 71 -7.97 6.72 7.20
CA GLY A 71 -9.10 6.32 8.06
C GLY A 71 -9.07 4.87 8.52
N LEU A 72 -8.27 4.00 7.89
CA LEU A 72 -8.19 2.59 8.23
C LEU A 72 -7.35 2.37 9.50
N LYS A 73 -7.83 1.47 10.36
CA LYS A 73 -7.13 1.08 11.60
C LYS A 73 -7.14 -0.43 11.74
N HIS A 74 -6.02 -1.06 11.50
CA HIS A 74 -5.83 -2.49 11.71
C HIS A 74 -4.34 -2.78 11.98
N PRO A 75 -3.97 -3.69 12.90
CA PRO A 75 -2.57 -4.01 13.18
C PRO A 75 -1.82 -4.54 11.96
N GLY A 76 -2.49 -5.22 11.04
CA GLY A 76 -1.94 -5.70 9.78
C GLY A 76 -1.83 -4.64 8.67
N LEU A 77 -2.04 -3.35 8.96
CA LEU A 77 -1.89 -2.25 8.01
C LEU A 77 -0.81 -1.27 8.48
N VAL A 78 -0.01 -0.79 7.55
CA VAL A 78 0.89 0.35 7.79
C VAL A 78 0.03 1.61 7.97
N ALA A 79 0.18 2.28 9.11
CA ALA A 79 -0.60 3.48 9.40
C ALA A 79 -0.16 4.66 8.53
N VAL A 80 -1.12 5.38 7.96
CA VAL A 80 -0.90 6.66 7.29
C VAL A 80 -1.10 7.77 8.32
N TYR A 81 -0.10 8.62 8.49
CA TYR A 81 -0.10 9.69 9.47
C TYR A 81 -0.50 11.05 8.89
N ASP A 82 -0.04 11.32 7.66
CA ASP A 82 -0.27 12.60 7.00
C ASP A 82 -0.07 12.48 5.48
N GLN A 83 -0.50 13.49 4.76
CA GLN A 83 -0.28 13.63 3.33
C GLN A 83 -0.20 15.11 2.96
N GLY A 84 0.55 15.45 1.93
CA GLY A 84 0.68 16.83 1.51
C GLY A 84 1.14 16.99 0.07
N ILE A 85 1.14 18.24 -0.38
CA ILE A 85 1.68 18.65 -1.67
C ILE A 85 2.55 19.88 -1.42
N ASP A 86 3.86 19.71 -1.48
CA ASP A 86 4.82 20.79 -1.30
C ASP A 86 5.54 21.08 -2.62
N ASN A 87 5.51 22.33 -3.08
CA ASN A 87 6.09 22.75 -4.37
C ASN A 87 5.70 21.86 -5.57
N GLY A 88 4.44 21.36 -5.57
CA GLY A 88 3.93 20.44 -6.58
C GLY A 88 4.34 18.98 -6.39
N ILE A 89 5.10 18.65 -5.35
CA ILE A 89 5.50 17.29 -5.01
C ILE A 89 4.49 16.69 -4.04
N ALA A 90 3.74 15.69 -4.50
CA ALA A 90 2.82 14.94 -3.63
C ALA A 90 3.59 13.94 -2.78
N PHE A 91 3.27 13.86 -1.49
CA PHE A 91 3.91 12.94 -0.57
C PHE A 91 2.93 12.36 0.46
N LEU A 92 3.27 11.20 0.99
CA LEU A 92 2.53 10.50 2.04
C LEU A 92 3.47 10.20 3.19
N VAL A 93 3.04 10.49 4.42
CA VAL A 93 3.80 10.19 5.64
C VAL A 93 3.16 9.01 6.33
N MET A 94 3.97 7.99 6.58
CA MET A 94 3.50 6.70 7.08
C MET A 94 4.32 6.23 8.28
N GLU A 95 3.79 5.22 8.95
CA GLU A 95 4.52 4.43 9.93
C GLU A 95 5.82 3.89 9.30
N LEU A 96 6.93 4.09 9.98
CA LEU A 96 8.18 3.43 9.65
C LEU A 96 8.15 2.03 10.30
N VAL A 97 8.19 0.99 9.47
CA VAL A 97 8.25 -0.40 9.93
C VAL A 97 9.72 -0.82 9.93
N ASP A 98 10.34 -0.85 11.12
CA ASP A 98 11.74 -1.28 11.27
C ASP A 98 11.87 -2.78 11.03
N GLY A 99 12.46 -3.17 9.90
CA GLY A 99 12.61 -4.59 9.55
C GLY A 99 12.92 -4.81 8.08
N GLY A 100 11.93 -5.26 7.31
CA GLY A 100 12.07 -5.45 5.86
C GLY A 100 10.84 -6.07 5.22
N SER A 101 10.91 -6.36 3.92
CA SER A 101 9.81 -6.91 3.17
C SER A 101 9.75 -8.45 3.22
N LEU A 102 8.55 -9.00 3.05
CA LEU A 102 8.32 -10.44 2.89
C LEU A 102 9.10 -11.00 1.67
N ARG A 103 9.25 -10.20 0.62
CA ARG A 103 10.09 -10.55 -0.54
C ARG A 103 11.54 -10.80 -0.15
N GLU A 104 12.10 -9.97 0.71
CA GLU A 104 13.47 -10.13 1.20
C GLU A 104 13.59 -11.37 2.07
N LEU A 105 12.60 -11.62 2.95
CA LEU A 105 12.56 -12.82 3.77
C LEU A 105 12.47 -14.10 2.92
N LEU A 106 11.59 -14.10 1.91
CA LEU A 106 11.43 -15.25 1.00
C LEU A 106 12.71 -15.53 0.20
N ARG A 107 13.43 -14.50 -0.24
CA ARG A 107 14.74 -14.65 -0.89
C ARG A 107 15.81 -15.16 0.07
N GLU A 108 15.76 -14.78 1.34
CA GLU A 108 16.73 -15.20 2.35
C GLU A 108 16.52 -16.64 2.80
N ARG A 109 15.25 -17.08 2.94
CA ARG A 109 14.92 -18.36 3.59
C ARG A 109 14.28 -19.41 2.69
N GLY A 110 13.80 -19.03 1.52
CA GLY A 110 13.04 -19.92 0.63
C GLY A 110 11.59 -20.12 1.08
N PRO A 111 10.94 -21.22 0.65
CA PRO A 111 9.55 -21.51 0.95
C PRO A 111 9.29 -21.66 2.45
N MET A 112 8.05 -21.37 2.84
CA MET A 112 7.62 -21.36 4.23
C MET A 112 6.74 -22.56 4.54
N PRO A 113 6.87 -23.18 5.73
CA PRO A 113 5.93 -24.21 6.18
C PRO A 113 4.55 -23.61 6.45
N PRO A 114 3.46 -24.42 6.42
CA PRO A 114 2.07 -23.95 6.56
C PRO A 114 1.83 -23.02 7.74
N HIS A 115 2.31 -23.34 8.93
CA HIS A 115 2.16 -22.48 10.11
C HIS A 115 2.82 -21.09 9.98
N ALA A 116 3.93 -21.00 9.25
CA ALA A 116 4.55 -19.72 8.97
C ALA A 116 3.77 -18.92 7.91
N VAL A 117 3.14 -19.60 6.94
CA VAL A 117 2.24 -18.97 5.97
C VAL A 117 1.01 -18.40 6.68
N VAL A 118 0.42 -19.12 7.64
CA VAL A 118 -0.69 -18.60 8.47
C VAL A 118 -0.26 -17.31 9.18
N ALA A 119 0.89 -17.30 9.86
CA ALA A 119 1.37 -16.14 10.60
C ALA A 119 1.62 -14.90 9.71
N VAL A 120 1.90 -15.09 8.42
CA VAL A 120 1.98 -14.00 7.44
C VAL A 120 0.60 -13.62 6.91
N ALA A 121 -0.19 -14.61 6.51
CA ALA A 121 -1.42 -14.39 5.76
C ALA A 121 -2.57 -13.85 6.64
N GLU A 122 -2.66 -14.28 7.89
CA GLU A 122 -3.69 -13.82 8.83
C GLU A 122 -3.74 -12.29 8.98
N PRO A 123 -2.67 -11.59 9.38
CA PRO A 123 -2.71 -10.14 9.53
C PRO A 123 -2.88 -9.40 8.18
N VAL A 124 -2.34 -9.94 7.09
CA VAL A 124 -2.53 -9.38 5.74
C VAL A 124 -4.00 -9.45 5.33
N LEU A 125 -4.64 -10.60 5.46
CA LEU A 125 -6.06 -10.81 5.12
C LEU A 125 -6.99 -9.98 6.00
N GLY A 126 -6.71 -9.87 7.31
CA GLY A 126 -7.46 -9.01 8.21
C GLY A 126 -7.35 -7.53 7.83
N GLY A 127 -6.15 -7.08 7.44
CA GLY A 127 -5.92 -5.73 6.92
C GLY A 127 -6.67 -5.48 5.61
N LEU A 128 -6.59 -6.40 4.65
CA LEU A 128 -7.33 -6.34 3.39
C LEU A 128 -8.84 -6.33 3.63
N GLY A 129 -9.36 -7.22 4.48
CA GLY A 129 -10.77 -7.26 4.84
C GLY A 129 -11.27 -5.96 5.46
N THR A 130 -10.45 -5.32 6.30
CA THR A 130 -10.75 -3.98 6.87
C THR A 130 -10.86 -2.92 5.78
N ALA A 131 -9.97 -2.95 4.78
CA ALA A 131 -10.02 -2.04 3.64
C ALA A 131 -11.23 -2.32 2.75
N HIS A 132 -11.52 -3.59 2.45
CA HIS A 132 -12.67 -4.02 1.65
C HIS A 132 -14.00 -3.58 2.28
N ALA A 133 -14.14 -3.71 3.60
CA ALA A 133 -15.32 -3.22 4.33
C ALA A 133 -15.50 -1.69 4.25
N ALA A 134 -14.41 -0.95 4.03
CA ALA A 134 -14.43 0.50 3.78
C ALA A 134 -14.58 0.86 2.28
N GLY A 135 -14.77 -0.12 1.39
CA GLY A 135 -14.88 0.07 -0.06
C GLY A 135 -13.55 0.35 -0.77
N LEU A 136 -12.42 0.06 -0.11
CA LEU A 136 -11.08 0.23 -0.66
C LEU A 136 -10.51 -1.11 -1.13
N VAL A 137 -9.87 -1.11 -2.29
CA VAL A 137 -9.20 -2.27 -2.88
C VAL A 137 -7.71 -1.95 -3.00
N HIS A 138 -6.85 -2.87 -2.59
CA HIS A 138 -5.39 -2.67 -2.59
C HIS A 138 -4.79 -2.67 -4.00
N ARG A 139 -5.19 -3.63 -4.86
CA ARG A 139 -4.83 -3.77 -6.29
C ARG A 139 -3.37 -4.15 -6.59
N ASP A 140 -2.50 -4.17 -5.61
CA ASP A 140 -1.06 -4.48 -5.76
C ASP A 140 -0.57 -5.34 -4.59
N VAL A 141 -1.35 -6.37 -4.19
CA VAL A 141 -0.95 -7.32 -3.14
C VAL A 141 0.18 -8.19 -3.66
N LYS A 142 1.34 -8.11 -2.99
CA LYS A 142 2.56 -8.85 -3.34
C LYS A 142 3.55 -8.83 -2.18
N PRO A 143 4.54 -9.74 -2.13
CA PRO A 143 5.50 -9.81 -1.03
C PRO A 143 6.35 -8.55 -0.81
N GLU A 144 6.53 -7.72 -1.84
CA GLU A 144 7.23 -6.43 -1.74
C GLU A 144 6.47 -5.42 -0.88
N ASN A 145 5.13 -5.50 -0.86
CA ASN A 145 4.24 -4.61 -0.14
C ASN A 145 3.79 -5.16 1.23
N VAL A 146 4.30 -6.32 1.64
CA VAL A 146 4.13 -6.88 2.98
C VAL A 146 5.41 -6.66 3.76
N LEU A 147 5.34 -5.90 4.84
CA LEU A 147 6.48 -5.55 5.70
C LEU A 147 6.44 -6.38 6.98
N ILE A 148 7.62 -6.73 7.49
CA ILE A 148 7.81 -7.51 8.71
C ILE A 148 8.69 -6.70 9.62
N SER A 149 8.17 -6.32 10.80
CA SER A 149 8.94 -5.58 11.80
C SER A 149 9.94 -6.47 12.56
N ASP A 150 10.90 -5.85 13.24
CA ASP A 150 11.85 -6.56 14.11
C ASP A 150 11.16 -7.29 15.28
N ALA A 151 9.96 -6.85 15.64
CA ALA A 151 9.11 -7.52 16.64
C ALA A 151 8.32 -8.71 16.05
N GLY A 152 8.37 -8.92 14.74
CA GLY A 152 7.62 -9.99 14.04
C GLY A 152 6.20 -9.59 13.65
N GLU A 153 5.84 -8.29 13.73
CA GLU A 153 4.57 -7.79 13.22
C GLU A 153 4.57 -7.79 11.69
N VAL A 154 3.49 -8.26 11.10
CA VAL A 154 3.31 -8.28 9.64
C VAL A 154 2.28 -7.24 9.24
N LYS A 155 2.62 -6.36 8.31
CA LYS A 155 1.79 -5.23 7.89
C LYS A 155 1.79 -5.06 6.37
N VAL A 156 0.63 -4.74 5.81
CA VAL A 156 0.50 -4.37 4.38
C VAL A 156 0.72 -2.87 4.21
N ALA A 157 1.57 -2.52 3.27
CA ALA A 157 1.88 -1.15 2.85
C ALA A 157 1.31 -0.86 1.46
N ASP A 158 1.31 0.40 1.07
CA ASP A 158 1.09 0.85 -0.32
C ASP A 158 -0.32 0.61 -0.90
N PHE A 159 -1.37 0.84 -0.11
CA PHE A 159 -2.76 0.81 -0.59
C PHE A 159 -3.03 1.83 -1.70
N GLY A 160 -3.72 1.38 -2.75
CA GLY A 160 -4.55 2.19 -3.67
C GLY A 160 -3.86 3.21 -4.58
N LEU A 161 -2.67 3.69 -4.26
CA LEU A 161 -1.99 4.77 -5.01
C LEU A 161 -1.67 4.41 -6.48
N VAL A 162 -1.71 3.14 -6.84
CA VAL A 162 -1.49 2.64 -8.21
C VAL A 162 -2.61 3.06 -9.15
N ARG A 163 -3.85 3.23 -8.66
CA ARG A 163 -5.00 3.65 -9.49
C ARG A 163 -4.84 5.06 -10.02
N ALA A 164 -4.43 6.00 -9.16
CA ALA A 164 -4.21 7.38 -9.57
C ALA A 164 -3.23 7.50 -10.75
N VAL A 165 -2.26 6.59 -10.80
CA VAL A 165 -1.22 6.54 -11.84
C VAL A 165 -1.67 5.79 -13.09
N ALA A 166 -2.35 4.66 -12.95
CA ALA A 166 -2.81 3.85 -14.09
C ALA A 166 -3.84 4.61 -14.94
N GLU A 167 -4.75 5.34 -14.31
CA GLU A 167 -5.76 6.16 -14.99
C GLU A 167 -5.19 7.47 -15.57
N ALA A 168 -4.00 7.91 -15.13
CA ALA A 168 -3.27 9.02 -15.77
C ALA A 168 -2.60 8.63 -17.11
N GLY A 169 -2.79 7.38 -17.57
CA GLY A 169 -2.30 6.92 -18.90
C GLY A 169 -0.79 6.69 -18.97
N VAL A 170 -0.07 6.69 -17.83
CA VAL A 170 1.38 6.52 -17.78
C VAL A 170 1.73 5.09 -17.37
N THR A 171 1.51 4.14 -18.26
CA THR A 171 1.95 2.76 -18.09
C THR A 171 3.32 2.55 -18.71
N SER A 172 4.37 2.69 -17.90
CA SER A 172 5.72 2.28 -18.33
C SER A 172 5.82 0.76 -18.28
N ALA A 173 6.23 0.14 -19.38
CA ALA A 173 6.39 -1.31 -19.50
C ALA A 173 7.25 -1.96 -18.39
N SER A 174 8.17 -1.21 -17.78
CA SER A 174 9.03 -1.69 -16.70
C SER A 174 8.31 -1.82 -15.33
N VAL A 175 7.24 -1.02 -15.09
CA VAL A 175 6.43 -1.11 -13.86
C VAL A 175 5.51 -2.33 -13.92
N ILE A 176 5.05 -2.67 -15.14
CA ILE A 176 4.20 -3.82 -15.39
C ILE A 176 4.94 -5.13 -15.11
N LEU A 177 6.27 -5.20 -15.27
CA LEU A 177 7.02 -6.46 -15.24
C LEU A 177 7.04 -7.14 -13.87
N GLY A 178 7.25 -6.42 -12.78
CA GLY A 178 7.32 -7.00 -11.42
C GLY A 178 5.95 -7.26 -10.79
N THR A 179 4.98 -6.39 -11.07
CA THR A 179 3.60 -6.47 -10.56
C THR A 179 2.78 -7.50 -11.33
N ALA A 180 3.13 -7.77 -12.59
CA ALA A 180 2.40 -8.71 -13.44
C ALA A 180 2.26 -10.13 -12.86
N ALA A 181 3.14 -10.55 -11.95
CA ALA A 181 3.09 -11.89 -11.37
C ALA A 181 1.88 -12.14 -10.45
N TYR A 182 1.23 -11.11 -9.89
CA TYR A 182 0.15 -11.22 -8.90
C TYR A 182 -1.19 -10.66 -9.37
N LEU A 183 -1.24 -9.98 -10.53
CA LEU A 183 -2.48 -9.43 -11.08
C LEU A 183 -3.54 -10.51 -11.26
N SER A 184 -4.77 -10.19 -10.96
CA SER A 184 -5.91 -11.07 -11.26
C SER A 184 -6.27 -11.05 -12.76
N PRO A 185 -6.97 -12.07 -13.27
CA PRO A 185 -7.40 -12.11 -14.67
C PRO A 185 -8.17 -10.86 -15.11
N GLU A 186 -9.11 -10.39 -14.31
CA GLU A 186 -9.92 -9.20 -14.59
C GLU A 186 -9.11 -7.90 -14.60
N GLN A 187 -8.03 -7.81 -13.81
CA GLN A 187 -7.12 -6.66 -13.87
C GLN A 187 -6.32 -6.63 -15.18
N VAL A 188 -6.06 -7.81 -15.77
CA VAL A 188 -5.38 -7.91 -17.06
C VAL A 188 -6.34 -7.57 -18.21
N GLU A 189 -7.61 -8.04 -18.15
CA GLU A 189 -8.57 -7.86 -19.22
C GLU A 189 -9.19 -6.47 -19.27
N SER A 190 -9.54 -5.90 -18.11
CA SER A 190 -10.43 -4.73 -18.08
C SER A 190 -9.97 -3.61 -17.14
N THR A 191 -8.84 -3.72 -16.46
CA THR A 191 -8.42 -2.81 -15.38
C THR A 191 -9.40 -2.68 -14.22
N HIS A 192 -10.52 -3.40 -14.25
CA HIS A 192 -11.46 -3.49 -13.12
C HIS A 192 -10.85 -4.32 -12.01
N ALA A 193 -10.96 -3.83 -10.78
CA ALA A 193 -10.54 -4.56 -9.59
C ALA A 193 -11.53 -4.30 -8.47
N ASP A 194 -11.97 -5.37 -7.81
CA ASP A 194 -12.72 -5.35 -6.56
C ASP A 194 -11.98 -6.14 -5.47
N ALA A 195 -12.61 -6.36 -4.32
CA ALA A 195 -12.04 -7.12 -3.20
C ALA A 195 -11.53 -8.51 -3.61
N ARG A 196 -12.18 -9.14 -4.58
CA ARG A 196 -11.83 -10.48 -5.10
C ARG A 196 -10.56 -10.49 -5.94
N SER A 197 -10.15 -9.33 -6.47
CA SER A 197 -8.85 -9.17 -7.14
C SER A 197 -7.70 -9.25 -6.14
N ASP A 198 -7.86 -8.65 -4.95
CA ASP A 198 -6.88 -8.77 -3.87
C ASP A 198 -6.84 -10.19 -3.29
N VAL A 199 -8.00 -10.88 -3.21
CA VAL A 199 -8.10 -12.30 -2.85
C VAL A 199 -7.29 -13.17 -3.82
N TYR A 200 -7.42 -12.94 -5.13
CA TYR A 200 -6.64 -13.66 -6.13
C TYR A 200 -5.14 -13.43 -5.93
N SER A 201 -4.72 -12.17 -5.79
CA SER A 201 -3.32 -11.82 -5.56
C SER A 201 -2.77 -12.45 -4.28
N MET A 202 -3.60 -12.52 -3.22
CA MET A 202 -3.26 -13.19 -1.97
C MET A 202 -3.10 -14.72 -2.16
N GLY A 203 -3.97 -15.36 -2.95
CA GLY A 203 -3.84 -16.78 -3.31
C GLY A 203 -2.54 -17.07 -4.05
N VAL A 204 -2.17 -16.23 -5.03
CA VAL A 204 -0.87 -16.33 -5.74
C VAL A 204 0.30 -16.14 -4.78
N MET A 205 0.19 -15.19 -3.84
CA MET A 205 1.22 -14.96 -2.83
C MET A 205 1.35 -16.16 -1.90
N MET A 206 0.25 -16.75 -1.42
CA MET A 206 0.28 -17.97 -0.59
C MET A 206 0.89 -19.15 -1.33
N PHE A 207 0.57 -19.33 -2.61
CA PHE A 207 1.21 -20.33 -3.46
C PHE A 207 2.74 -20.14 -3.47
N GLU A 208 3.21 -18.90 -3.68
CA GLU A 208 4.65 -18.61 -3.69
C GLU A 208 5.29 -18.81 -2.33
N LEU A 209 4.63 -18.43 -1.23
CA LEU A 209 5.15 -18.66 0.13
C LEU A 209 5.34 -20.15 0.41
N LEU A 210 4.38 -20.98 -0.01
CA LEU A 210 4.45 -22.42 0.19
C LEU A 210 5.49 -23.10 -0.71
N THR A 211 5.58 -22.68 -1.98
CA THR A 211 6.39 -23.40 -3.00
C THR A 211 7.73 -22.74 -3.31
N GLY A 212 7.93 -21.48 -2.91
CA GLY A 212 9.13 -20.68 -3.21
C GLY A 212 9.16 -20.11 -4.63
N ARG A 213 8.09 -20.29 -5.43
CA ARG A 213 7.99 -19.79 -6.80
C ARG A 213 6.56 -19.36 -7.14
N THR A 214 6.42 -18.41 -8.05
CA THR A 214 5.10 -18.02 -8.57
C THR A 214 4.51 -19.12 -9.45
N PRO A 215 3.17 -19.26 -9.55
CA PRO A 215 2.53 -20.34 -10.33
C PRO A 215 2.81 -20.24 -11.83
N PHE A 216 2.96 -19.02 -12.34
CA PHE A 216 3.21 -18.78 -13.76
C PHE A 216 4.60 -18.21 -13.99
N HIS A 217 5.25 -18.65 -15.08
CA HIS A 217 6.59 -18.23 -15.47
C HIS A 217 6.59 -17.82 -16.94
N GLY A 218 7.27 -16.73 -17.26
CA GLY A 218 7.37 -16.26 -18.64
C GLY A 218 8.40 -15.15 -18.79
N ASP A 219 8.96 -15.03 -19.99
CA ASP A 219 10.02 -14.07 -20.32
C ASP A 219 9.51 -12.65 -20.56
N SER A 220 8.19 -12.46 -20.54
CA SER A 220 7.56 -11.16 -20.74
C SER A 220 6.28 -11.00 -19.91
N PRO A 221 5.89 -9.76 -19.57
CA PRO A 221 4.60 -9.48 -18.91
C PRO A 221 3.41 -10.00 -19.70
N LEU A 222 3.48 -9.93 -21.02
CA LEU A 222 2.41 -10.41 -21.91
C LEU A 222 2.25 -11.94 -21.83
N SER A 223 3.37 -12.69 -21.76
CA SER A 223 3.34 -14.14 -21.55
C SER A 223 2.70 -14.51 -20.22
N LEU A 224 3.07 -13.79 -19.12
CA LEU A 224 2.47 -13.99 -17.80
C LEU A 224 0.97 -13.66 -17.80
N ALA A 225 0.58 -12.55 -18.44
CA ALA A 225 -0.83 -12.18 -18.59
C ALA A 225 -1.63 -13.23 -19.34
N TYR A 226 -1.12 -13.72 -20.47
CA TYR A 226 -1.77 -14.77 -21.26
C TYR A 226 -1.95 -16.07 -20.47
N GLN A 227 -0.91 -16.54 -19.76
CA GLN A 227 -1.01 -17.75 -18.96
C GLN A 227 -2.13 -17.64 -17.91
N ARG A 228 -2.27 -16.51 -17.27
CA ARG A 228 -3.28 -16.25 -16.24
C ARG A 228 -4.71 -16.26 -16.77
N LEU A 229 -4.90 -15.80 -18.01
CA LEU A 229 -6.19 -15.85 -18.67
C LEU A 229 -6.55 -17.25 -19.18
N THR A 230 -5.54 -18.11 -19.36
CA THR A 230 -5.71 -19.38 -20.05
C THR A 230 -5.61 -20.60 -19.12
N TYR A 231 -4.74 -20.53 -18.11
CA TYR A 231 -4.44 -21.66 -17.23
C TYR A 231 -4.85 -21.37 -15.79
N ASP A 232 -5.25 -22.41 -15.07
CA ASP A 232 -5.52 -22.36 -13.65
C ASP A 232 -4.21 -22.43 -12.85
N VAL A 233 -4.23 -21.88 -11.66
CA VAL A 233 -3.12 -22.02 -10.70
C VAL A 233 -3.13 -23.46 -10.19
N PRO A 234 -2.00 -24.20 -10.22
CA PRO A 234 -1.95 -25.55 -9.70
C PRO A 234 -2.04 -25.58 -8.17
N ALA A 235 -2.42 -26.72 -7.61
CA ALA A 235 -2.35 -26.90 -6.16
C ALA A 235 -0.89 -26.81 -5.67
N PRO A 236 -0.58 -26.09 -4.57
CA PRO A 236 0.76 -26.07 -3.99
C PRO A 236 1.31 -27.49 -3.68
N GLY A 237 0.45 -28.41 -3.22
CA GLY A 237 0.80 -29.79 -2.92
C GLY A 237 1.23 -30.61 -4.14
N ASP A 238 0.82 -30.23 -5.34
CA ASP A 238 1.29 -30.82 -6.60
C ASP A 238 2.73 -30.39 -6.93
N VAL A 239 3.19 -29.29 -6.32
CA VAL A 239 4.50 -28.69 -6.61
C VAL A 239 5.55 -29.07 -5.57
N ILE A 240 5.15 -29.13 -4.31
CA ILE A 240 6.02 -29.46 -3.18
C ILE A 240 5.29 -30.37 -2.18
N ALA A 241 5.96 -31.45 -1.78
CA ALA A 241 5.40 -32.39 -0.80
C ALA A 241 5.28 -31.73 0.60
N GLY A 242 4.26 -32.11 1.35
CA GLY A 242 4.06 -31.70 2.73
C GLY A 242 3.15 -30.47 2.90
N VAL A 243 2.52 -29.99 1.84
CA VAL A 243 1.43 -29.01 1.92
C VAL A 243 0.14 -29.77 2.24
N PRO A 244 -0.60 -29.39 3.30
CA PRO A 244 -1.91 -29.97 3.61
C PRO A 244 -2.95 -29.64 2.53
N ALA A 245 -3.91 -30.55 2.31
CA ALA A 245 -4.97 -30.36 1.31
C ALA A 245 -5.83 -29.11 1.56
N GLU A 246 -6.02 -28.72 2.79
CA GLU A 246 -6.76 -27.53 3.20
C GLU A 246 -6.11 -26.24 2.64
N PHE A 247 -4.77 -26.19 2.59
CA PHE A 247 -4.06 -25.08 1.96
C PHE A 247 -4.19 -25.09 0.45
N ASP A 248 -4.20 -26.29 -0.17
CA ASP A 248 -4.47 -26.44 -1.60
C ASP A 248 -5.86 -25.89 -1.94
N GLU A 249 -6.89 -26.28 -1.19
CA GLU A 249 -8.27 -25.81 -1.38
C GLU A 249 -8.38 -24.28 -1.26
N ILE A 250 -7.72 -23.66 -0.25
CA ILE A 250 -7.73 -22.21 -0.06
C ILE A 250 -7.09 -21.51 -1.24
N VAL A 251 -5.91 -21.98 -1.69
CA VAL A 251 -5.18 -21.37 -2.81
C VAL A 251 -5.96 -21.53 -4.10
N LEU A 252 -6.50 -22.72 -4.39
CA LEU A 252 -7.29 -22.99 -5.58
C LEU A 252 -8.54 -22.12 -5.62
N ARG A 253 -9.33 -22.07 -4.53
CA ARG A 253 -10.53 -21.22 -4.45
C ARG A 253 -10.18 -19.74 -4.61
N ALA A 254 -9.13 -19.26 -3.94
CA ALA A 254 -8.70 -17.86 -4.04
C ALA A 254 -8.29 -17.47 -5.46
N THR A 255 -7.73 -18.42 -6.22
CA THR A 255 -7.20 -18.20 -7.57
C THR A 255 -8.10 -18.65 -8.70
N GLU A 256 -9.39 -18.95 -8.43
CA GLU A 256 -10.40 -19.20 -9.46
C GLU A 256 -10.40 -18.06 -10.49
N ARG A 257 -10.53 -18.39 -11.79
CA ARG A 257 -10.53 -17.37 -12.84
C ARG A 257 -11.77 -16.48 -12.79
N ASN A 258 -12.93 -17.08 -12.51
CA ASN A 258 -14.17 -16.33 -12.31
C ASN A 258 -14.20 -15.73 -10.90
N PRO A 259 -14.24 -14.41 -10.73
CA PRO A 259 -14.28 -13.79 -9.41
C PRO A 259 -15.45 -14.24 -8.52
N ALA A 260 -16.57 -14.69 -9.13
CA ALA A 260 -17.74 -15.15 -8.37
C ALA A 260 -17.49 -16.46 -7.59
N ASP A 261 -16.50 -17.24 -7.99
CA ASP A 261 -16.18 -18.54 -7.40
C ASP A 261 -15.10 -18.43 -6.30
N ARG A 262 -14.51 -17.22 -6.11
CA ARG A 262 -13.53 -16.90 -5.06
C ARG A 262 -14.19 -16.62 -3.72
N PHE A 263 -13.36 -16.37 -2.71
CA PHE A 263 -13.79 -15.70 -1.48
C PHE A 263 -14.24 -14.28 -1.81
N ALA A 264 -15.27 -13.79 -1.13
CA ALA A 264 -15.86 -12.47 -1.40
C ALA A 264 -14.92 -11.32 -1.03
N ASP A 265 -14.14 -11.50 0.03
CA ASP A 265 -13.21 -10.50 0.56
C ASP A 265 -12.09 -11.12 1.41
N GLY A 266 -11.24 -10.27 1.98
CA GLY A 266 -10.14 -10.69 2.85
C GLY A 266 -10.61 -11.38 4.13
N PHE A 267 -11.74 -10.99 4.71
CA PHE A 267 -12.26 -11.63 5.93
C PHE A 267 -12.76 -13.05 5.68
N GLU A 268 -13.48 -13.29 4.58
CA GLU A 268 -13.93 -14.65 4.25
C GLU A 268 -12.74 -15.59 4.03
N MET A 269 -11.70 -15.13 3.32
CA MET A 269 -10.48 -15.91 3.13
C MET A 269 -9.70 -16.11 4.45
N GLN A 270 -9.64 -15.09 5.31
CA GLN A 270 -9.01 -15.19 6.63
C GLN A 270 -9.70 -16.25 7.51
N HIS A 271 -11.04 -16.26 7.54
CA HIS A 271 -11.80 -17.25 8.30
C HIS A 271 -11.52 -18.67 7.81
N ALA A 272 -11.47 -18.89 6.50
CA ALA A 272 -11.13 -20.20 5.95
C ALA A 272 -9.71 -20.64 6.31
N LEU A 273 -8.72 -19.70 6.27
CA LEU A 273 -7.34 -19.97 6.66
C LEU A 273 -7.21 -20.34 8.13
N LEU A 274 -7.89 -19.61 9.02
CA LEU A 274 -7.85 -19.89 10.46
C LEU A 274 -8.54 -21.20 10.81
N ALA A 275 -9.66 -21.53 10.15
CA ALA A 275 -10.32 -22.83 10.33
C ALA A 275 -9.39 -23.98 9.92
N ALA A 276 -8.70 -23.87 8.77
CA ALA A 276 -7.72 -24.86 8.34
C ALA A 276 -6.54 -24.98 9.32
N ALA A 277 -6.07 -23.86 9.87
CA ALA A 277 -5.00 -23.86 10.87
C ALA A 277 -5.42 -24.56 12.17
N ASP A 278 -6.64 -24.35 12.63
CA ASP A 278 -7.22 -24.99 13.81
C ASP A 278 -7.44 -26.48 13.58
N ASP A 279 -8.01 -26.87 12.44
CA ASP A 279 -8.26 -28.29 12.08
C ASP A 279 -6.95 -29.10 12.00
N LEU A 280 -5.86 -28.46 11.57
CA LEU A 280 -4.53 -29.06 11.46
C LEU A 280 -3.68 -28.95 12.74
N ASP A 281 -4.20 -28.34 13.80
CA ASP A 281 -3.50 -28.07 15.07
C ASP A 281 -2.11 -27.42 14.82
N LEU A 282 -2.07 -26.39 13.93
CA LEU A 282 -0.81 -25.76 13.57
C LEU A 282 -0.25 -24.94 14.74
N PRO A 283 1.07 -25.05 15.02
CA PRO A 283 1.67 -24.32 16.13
C PRO A 283 1.74 -22.80 15.82
N PRO A 284 1.64 -21.94 16.85
CA PRO A 284 1.85 -20.52 16.68
C PRO A 284 3.29 -20.24 16.19
N PHE A 285 3.43 -19.21 15.37
CA PHE A 285 4.71 -18.83 14.80
C PHE A 285 4.89 -17.31 14.78
N THR A 286 6.08 -16.83 15.17
CA THR A 286 6.47 -15.43 15.01
C THR A 286 7.31 -15.29 13.76
N VAL A 287 6.86 -14.47 12.83
CA VAL A 287 7.56 -14.26 11.56
C VAL A 287 8.85 -13.47 11.82
N PRO A 288 10.03 -14.03 11.56
CA PRO A 288 11.26 -13.28 11.78
C PRO A 288 11.47 -12.25 10.67
N ALA A 289 11.87 -11.03 11.04
CA ALA A 289 12.27 -10.05 10.04
C ALA A 289 13.50 -10.52 9.24
N PRO A 290 13.61 -10.13 7.96
CA PRO A 290 14.78 -10.44 7.13
C PRO A 290 16.03 -9.79 7.74
N LYS A 291 17.14 -10.53 7.77
CA LYS A 291 18.42 -10.03 8.31
C LYS A 291 19.09 -9.02 7.38
N ARG A 292 18.87 -9.18 6.06
CA ARG A 292 19.40 -8.31 5.01
C ARG A 292 18.24 -7.58 4.35
N SER A 293 17.88 -6.41 4.89
CA SER A 293 16.91 -5.52 4.28
C SER A 293 17.56 -4.23 3.82
N ARG A 294 17.04 -3.65 2.75
CA ARG A 294 17.50 -2.36 2.24
C ARG A 294 17.31 -1.26 3.28
N GLU A 295 16.22 -1.32 4.01
CA GLU A 295 15.92 -0.38 5.07
C GLU A 295 16.99 -0.39 6.17
N ARG A 296 17.33 -1.56 6.70
CA ARG A 296 18.39 -1.72 7.72
C ARG A 296 19.75 -1.23 7.24
N GLU A 297 20.12 -1.58 6.01
CA GLU A 297 21.39 -1.14 5.42
C GLU A 297 21.44 0.39 5.32
N MET A 298 20.35 1.01 4.90
CA MET A 298 20.26 2.47 4.76
C MET A 298 20.23 3.17 6.12
N LYS A 299 19.41 2.65 7.06
CA LYS A 299 19.33 3.17 8.43
C LYS A 299 20.69 3.08 9.14
N SER A 300 21.39 1.96 9.01
CA SER A 300 22.75 1.79 9.55
C SER A 300 23.74 2.78 8.95
N ARG A 301 23.72 3.00 7.65
CA ARG A 301 24.58 3.99 6.96
C ARG A 301 24.27 5.41 7.42
N TYR A 302 23.00 5.75 7.56
CA TYR A 302 22.57 7.07 8.03
C TYR A 302 23.03 7.34 9.47
N HIS A 303 22.82 6.43 10.41
CA HIS A 303 23.29 6.57 11.78
C HIS A 303 24.82 6.60 11.89
N ALA A 304 25.54 5.82 11.08
CA ALA A 304 27.00 5.86 11.03
C ALA A 304 27.50 7.22 10.51
N ALA A 305 26.86 7.81 9.51
CA ALA A 305 27.22 9.14 8.99
C ALA A 305 26.92 10.26 10.00
N GLY A 306 25.80 10.16 10.73
CA GLY A 306 25.42 11.11 11.78
C GLY A 306 26.35 11.05 12.99
N ALA A 307 26.85 9.86 13.35
CA ALA A 307 27.82 9.70 14.43
C ALA A 307 29.19 10.37 14.14
N VAL A 308 29.59 10.41 12.87
CA VAL A 308 30.84 11.08 12.44
C VAL A 308 30.69 12.62 12.41
N GLY A 309 29.45 13.14 12.29
CA GLY A 309 29.17 14.59 12.24
C GLY A 309 28.99 15.25 13.60
N HIS A 310 28.90 14.51 14.70
CA HIS A 310 28.70 15.02 16.07
C HIS A 310 29.97 14.98 16.94
N ASP A 311 31.14 15.12 16.35
CA ASP A 311 32.31 15.56 17.12
C ASP A 311 32.16 17.07 17.42
N THR A 312 31.20 17.36 18.29
CA THR A 312 31.06 18.70 18.87
C THR A 312 32.28 18.91 19.70
N ARG A 313 33.25 19.67 19.18
CA ARG A 313 34.24 20.34 19.99
C ARG A 313 33.48 21.04 21.11
N VAL A 314 33.49 20.43 22.29
CA VAL A 314 33.17 21.10 23.53
C VAL A 314 34.21 22.20 23.65
N GLN A 315 33.88 23.41 23.21
CA GLN A 315 34.61 24.60 23.58
C GLN A 315 34.49 24.67 25.09
N SER A 316 35.63 24.38 25.74
CA SER A 316 35.81 24.53 27.19
C SER A 316 35.29 25.92 27.60
N ALA A 317 34.26 25.92 28.43
CA ALA A 317 33.75 27.11 29.04
C ALA A 317 34.92 27.82 29.77
N PRO A 318 35.01 29.16 29.75
CA PRO A 318 35.99 29.90 30.56
C PRO A 318 35.79 29.58 32.03
N GLY A 319 36.90 29.38 32.72
CA GLY A 319 36.99 28.92 34.09
C GLY A 319 36.18 29.76 35.09
N PRO A 320 35.99 29.23 36.31
CA PRO A 320 35.08 29.80 37.29
C PRO A 320 35.56 31.18 37.74
N TYR A 321 34.63 32.14 37.72
CA TYR A 321 34.79 33.48 38.27
C TYR A 321 34.90 33.33 39.78
N GLU A 322 36.03 33.75 40.36
CA GLU A 322 36.22 33.88 41.82
C GLU A 322 35.33 35.01 42.40
N PRO A 323 34.52 34.75 43.43
CA PRO A 323 33.75 35.80 44.07
C PRO A 323 34.64 36.63 45.06
N GLY A 324 34.85 37.88 44.70
CA GLY A 324 35.39 38.88 45.61
C GLY A 324 34.46 39.10 46.80
N SER A 325 35.09 39.02 48.00
CA SER A 325 34.50 39.25 49.30
C SER A 325 34.03 40.68 49.49
N SER A 326 32.81 40.91 49.95
CA SER A 326 32.46 42.01 50.91
C SER A 326 31.05 41.72 51.47
N SER A 327 31.03 41.50 52.80
CA SER A 327 29.85 41.52 53.69
C SER A 327 29.65 42.97 54.23
N PRO A 328 28.69 43.21 55.14
CA PRO A 328 27.26 43.03 55.15
C PRO A 328 26.54 44.35 55.45
N ASP A 329 25.21 44.42 55.26
CA ASP A 329 24.32 45.05 56.27
C ASP A 329 22.84 44.87 55.94
N SER A 330 22.14 44.49 56.98
CA SER A 330 20.69 44.23 57.17
C SER A 330 19.80 45.48 56.90
N PRO A 331 18.44 45.43 57.02
CA PRO A 331 17.58 44.41 57.60
C PRO A 331 16.24 44.15 56.85
N ALA A 332 15.60 43.10 57.30
CA ALA A 332 14.29 42.63 56.99
C ALA A 332 13.12 43.55 57.38
N ALA A 333 11.97 43.41 56.66
CA ALA A 333 10.64 43.68 57.18
C ALA A 333 9.59 42.98 56.30
N PRO A 334 8.32 42.74 56.72
CA PRO A 334 7.85 41.40 56.98
C PRO A 334 6.67 41.01 56.03
N VAL A 335 6.46 39.72 56.00
CA VAL A 335 5.30 39.01 55.41
C VAL A 335 4.03 39.36 56.18
N ARG A 336 2.92 39.57 55.47
CA ARG A 336 1.59 39.40 56.02
C ARG A 336 0.69 38.59 55.08
N PRO A 337 0.00 37.58 55.60
CA PRO A 337 -0.92 36.75 54.88
C PRO A 337 -2.34 37.37 54.93
N VAL A 338 -3.13 37.11 53.90
CA VAL A 338 -4.60 37.28 53.97
C VAL A 338 -5.26 35.93 53.63
N ALA A 339 -5.87 35.39 54.69
CA ALA A 339 -6.89 34.36 54.65
C ALA A 339 -8.13 34.98 53.98
N GLY A 340 -8.94 34.25 53.23
CA GLY A 340 -9.77 33.16 53.61
C GLY A 340 -11.21 33.49 53.23
N VAL A 341 -11.98 32.46 52.90
CA VAL A 341 -13.43 32.33 53.07
C VAL A 341 -14.36 32.78 51.92
N GLY A 342 -15.15 31.83 51.44
CA GLY A 342 -16.50 32.01 50.94
C GLY A 342 -17.02 30.87 50.09
N ASP A 343 -17.58 29.89 50.77
CA ASP A 343 -18.57 28.94 50.26
C ASP A 343 -19.79 29.62 49.61
N ALA A 344 -20.35 28.99 48.58
CA ALA A 344 -21.81 28.80 48.39
C ALA A 344 -22.03 28.02 47.07
N ASP A 345 -22.28 26.80 47.12
CA ASP A 345 -23.54 26.06 46.87
C ASP A 345 -24.55 26.83 46.00
N ASP A 346 -24.83 26.33 44.83
CA ASP A 346 -26.20 26.20 44.34
C ASP A 346 -26.30 25.25 43.11
N ARG A 347 -26.91 24.09 43.36
CA ARG A 347 -27.56 23.29 42.30
C ARG A 347 -29.03 23.68 42.28
N PRO A 348 -29.67 23.60 41.10
CA PRO A 348 -30.70 22.55 40.99
C PRO A 348 -30.75 21.82 39.64
N ALA A 349 -31.00 20.52 39.75
CA ALA A 349 -31.67 19.68 38.74
C ALA A 349 -33.18 19.67 39.07
N PRO A 350 -34.01 18.88 38.35
CA PRO A 350 -34.28 18.71 36.94
C PRO A 350 -35.77 18.96 36.60
N ALA A 351 -36.15 19.05 35.33
CA ALA A 351 -37.55 18.96 34.94
C ALA A 351 -37.80 17.92 33.84
N ARG A 352 -38.58 16.96 34.19
CA ARG A 352 -39.25 15.92 33.38
C ARG A 352 -40.47 16.48 32.63
N GLY A 353 -40.80 15.77 31.54
CA GLY A 353 -42.15 15.63 31.01
C GLY A 353 -42.29 16.30 29.66
N ARG A 354 -42.87 15.75 28.62
CA ARG A 354 -44.02 14.84 28.57
C ARG A 354 -44.09 14.20 27.18
N GLU A 355 -44.49 12.97 27.16
CA GLU A 355 -45.11 12.25 26.04
C GLU A 355 -46.14 13.10 25.28
N ASN A 356 -46.22 12.88 23.97
CA ASN A 356 -47.55 12.77 23.37
C ASN A 356 -47.51 11.81 22.15
N ARG A 357 -48.40 10.88 22.27
CA ARG A 357 -48.85 9.82 21.38
C ARG A 357 -50.08 10.34 20.61
N ALA A 358 -50.17 10.03 19.33
CA ALA A 358 -51.43 9.77 18.58
C ALA A 358 -51.04 9.67 17.10
N ASP A 359 -51.12 8.57 16.46
CA ASP A 359 -52.25 7.75 15.97
C ASP A 359 -52.98 8.40 14.77
N SER A 360 -53.07 7.57 13.76
CA SER A 360 -54.15 7.38 12.80
C SER A 360 -53.76 7.51 11.31
N ARG A 361 -53.72 6.39 10.66
CA ARG A 361 -54.58 5.87 9.57
C ARG A 361 -54.92 6.84 8.41
N GLY A 362 -54.65 6.32 7.19
CA GLY A 362 -55.43 6.71 6.04
C GLY A 362 -54.83 6.35 4.69
N ARG A 363 -55.17 5.22 4.19
CA ARG A 363 -55.48 4.83 2.79
C ARG A 363 -55.41 5.93 1.74
N GLY A 364 -54.86 5.54 0.56
CA GLY A 364 -55.14 6.21 -0.71
C GLY A 364 -54.31 5.66 -1.85
N VAL A 365 -54.85 4.68 -2.54
CA VAL A 365 -54.46 4.21 -3.87
C VAL A 365 -54.79 5.29 -4.89
N VAL A 366 -53.87 5.66 -5.78
CA VAL A 366 -54.18 5.95 -7.19
C VAL A 366 -52.90 5.81 -8.02
N ALA A 367 -53.04 5.02 -9.08
CA ALA A 367 -52.08 4.85 -10.15
C ALA A 367 -52.06 6.10 -11.06
N ALA A 368 -50.89 6.46 -11.55
CA ALA A 368 -50.77 7.15 -12.84
C ALA A 368 -49.50 6.70 -13.52
N ARG A 369 -49.68 6.14 -14.69
CA ARG A 369 -48.72 5.98 -15.76
C ARG A 369 -48.15 7.33 -16.14
N ASP A 370 -46.84 7.38 -16.49
CA ASP A 370 -46.46 7.80 -17.84
C ASP A 370 -44.93 7.81 -18.03
N GLN A 371 -44.59 7.14 -19.14
CA GLN A 371 -43.56 7.49 -20.11
C GLN A 371 -42.07 7.32 -19.75
N ASP A 372 -41.55 6.18 -20.14
CA ASP A 372 -40.16 5.96 -20.55
C ASP A 372 -39.79 6.84 -21.75
N PRO A 373 -38.58 7.43 -21.77
CA PRO A 373 -37.90 7.77 -22.99
C PRO A 373 -36.87 6.69 -23.33
N LEU A 374 -37.14 6.01 -24.44
CA LEU A 374 -36.29 5.29 -25.37
C LEU A 374 -34.78 5.32 -25.06
N GLU A 375 -34.27 4.24 -24.50
CA GLU A 375 -32.87 3.87 -24.64
C GLU A 375 -32.66 3.15 -26.00
N PRO A 376 -31.63 3.52 -26.79
CA PRO A 376 -31.30 2.75 -27.98
C PRO A 376 -30.54 1.49 -27.55
N ASP A 377 -31.11 0.35 -27.89
CA ASP A 377 -30.56 -0.99 -27.83
C ASP A 377 -29.31 -1.10 -28.75
N LEU A 378 -28.10 -1.17 -28.14
CA LEU A 378 -26.83 -1.41 -28.82
C LEU A 378 -26.27 -2.82 -28.48
N SER A 379 -27.11 -3.82 -28.42
CA SER A 379 -26.66 -5.21 -28.33
C SER A 379 -26.62 -5.86 -29.71
N GLY A 380 -25.50 -5.76 -30.41
CA GLY A 380 -25.31 -6.50 -31.64
C GLY A 380 -24.21 -6.01 -32.57
N GLY A 381 -22.92 -6.03 -32.11
CA GLY A 381 -21.85 -5.67 -33.06
C GLY A 381 -20.41 -5.90 -32.59
N GLY A 382 -20.18 -6.36 -31.36
CA GLY A 382 -18.85 -6.32 -30.76
C GLY A 382 -17.77 -7.25 -31.31
N ARG A 383 -18.12 -8.39 -31.88
CA ARG A 383 -17.14 -9.40 -32.36
C ARG A 383 -16.67 -9.19 -33.79
N LEU A 384 -17.55 -8.77 -34.66
CA LEU A 384 -17.21 -8.53 -36.08
C LEU A 384 -16.36 -7.22 -36.22
N GLY A 385 -16.67 -6.20 -35.44
CA GLY A 385 -15.91 -4.94 -35.42
C GLY A 385 -14.49 -5.12 -34.93
N ALA A 386 -14.30 -5.88 -33.86
CA ALA A 386 -12.96 -6.18 -33.33
C ALA A 386 -12.13 -7.01 -34.32
N PHE A 387 -12.77 -7.99 -35.01
CA PHE A 387 -12.10 -8.80 -36.02
C PHE A 387 -11.66 -7.97 -37.24
N LEU A 388 -12.52 -7.06 -37.69
CA LEU A 388 -12.20 -6.14 -38.81
C LEU A 388 -11.09 -5.15 -38.42
N TRP A 389 -11.05 -4.69 -37.17
CA TRP A 389 -10.00 -3.81 -36.69
C TRP A 389 -8.64 -4.51 -36.61
N ILE A 390 -8.60 -5.74 -36.11
CA ILE A 390 -7.39 -6.58 -36.07
C ILE A 390 -6.89 -6.88 -37.48
N LEU A 391 -7.78 -7.18 -38.42
CA LEU A 391 -7.42 -7.42 -39.81
C LEU A 391 -6.85 -6.17 -40.47
N LEU A 392 -7.40 -4.99 -40.20
CA LEU A 392 -6.91 -3.70 -40.70
C LEU A 392 -5.52 -3.39 -40.17
N VAL A 393 -5.25 -3.62 -38.89
CA VAL A 393 -3.94 -3.40 -38.26
C VAL A 393 -2.91 -4.38 -38.84
N LEU A 394 -3.26 -5.64 -39.07
CA LEU A 394 -2.39 -6.63 -39.70
C LEU A 394 -2.05 -6.26 -41.15
N LEU A 395 -3.02 -5.81 -41.93
CA LEU A 395 -2.79 -5.33 -43.29
C LEU A 395 -1.90 -4.10 -43.36
N LEU A 396 -2.05 -3.16 -42.41
CA LEU A 396 -1.19 -1.98 -42.29
C LEU A 396 0.27 -2.37 -41.91
N ALA A 397 0.43 -3.33 -41.00
CA ALA A 397 1.76 -3.83 -40.62
C ALA A 397 2.48 -4.54 -41.76
N VAL A 398 1.76 -5.38 -42.54
CA VAL A 398 2.31 -6.04 -43.73
C VAL A 398 2.64 -5.03 -44.84
N GLY A 399 1.78 -4.01 -45.03
CA GLY A 399 2.03 -2.93 -45.99
C GLY A 399 3.27 -2.10 -45.66
N LEU A 400 3.47 -1.75 -44.41
CA LEU A 400 4.67 -1.04 -43.92
C LEU A 400 5.94 -1.89 -44.03
N GLY A 401 5.84 -3.20 -43.74
CA GLY A 401 6.95 -4.13 -43.92
C GLY A 401 7.39 -4.30 -45.37
N ALA A 402 6.43 -4.41 -46.30
CA ALA A 402 6.69 -4.50 -47.75
C ALA A 402 7.28 -3.21 -48.31
N ALA A 403 6.79 -2.04 -47.86
CA ALA A 403 7.32 -0.74 -48.26
C ALA A 403 8.76 -0.55 -47.74
N GLY A 404 9.04 -0.94 -46.49
CA GLY A 404 10.40 -0.89 -45.90
C GLY A 404 11.38 -1.81 -46.63
N PHE A 405 10.94 -3.01 -47.03
CA PHE A 405 11.77 -3.94 -47.80
C PHE A 405 12.06 -3.42 -49.20
N TRP A 406 11.08 -2.81 -49.88
CA TRP A 406 11.24 -2.24 -51.22
C TRP A 406 12.18 -1.04 -51.22
N VAL A 407 12.08 -0.13 -50.23
CA VAL A 407 13.00 1.00 -50.07
C VAL A 407 14.42 0.51 -49.75
N GLY A 408 14.57 -0.47 -48.85
CA GLY A 408 15.87 -1.05 -48.51
C GLY A 408 16.57 -1.76 -49.68
N SER A 409 15.81 -2.47 -50.51
CA SER A 409 16.36 -3.15 -51.68
C SER A 409 16.80 -2.19 -52.79
N THR A 410 16.15 -1.01 -52.91
CA THR A 410 16.49 0.01 -53.92
C THR A 410 17.76 0.77 -53.53
N TYR A 411 18.04 0.92 -52.24
CA TYR A 411 19.28 1.59 -51.78
C TYR A 411 20.51 0.65 -51.80
N LEU A 412 20.34 -0.67 -51.81
CA LEU A 412 21.42 -1.65 -51.88
C LEU A 412 21.91 -1.94 -53.31
N THR A 413 21.21 -1.44 -54.35
CA THR A 413 21.57 -1.65 -55.76
C THR A 413 22.24 -0.42 -56.43
N ILE A 414 22.49 0.64 -55.65
CA ILE A 414 23.11 1.89 -56.14
C ILE A 414 24.42 2.22 -55.36
N GLY A 415 25.01 1.22 -54.66
CA GLY A 415 26.31 1.34 -54.00
C GLY A 415 27.36 0.44 -54.62
#